data_0a64ff7c3f71ea57ba0977605487b852
#
_entry.id   0a64ff7c3f71ea57ba0977605487b852
#
_cell.length_a   1.000
_cell.length_b   1.000
_cell.length_c   1.000
_cell.angle_alpha   90.00
_cell.angle_beta   90.00
_cell.angle_gamma   90.00
#
_symmetry.space_group_name_H-M   'P 1'
#
loop_
_entity.id
_entity.type
_entity.pdbx_description
1 polymer ?
#
loop_
_entity_poly.entity_id
_entity_poly.type
_entity_poly.pdbx_seq_one_letter_code
_entity_poly.pdbx_strand_id
1 'polypeptide(L)'
;MLFYFVTLRPDLLLLDEPTNMLDMKAIIWLENYLQTWPTTLLVVSHDREFLNTVSNDIVHLTNQKLENYRGNYENFTKTREEKLKNQQREYEAQQDYRKHVQVRVL
;
A
#
# COMPACT_ATOMS: atom_id res chain seq x y z
N MET A 1 -4.45 -22.83 -10.68
CA MET A 1 -4.71 -21.44 -11.10
C MET A 1 -3.44 -20.64 -11.39
N LEU A 2 -2.50 -20.62 -10.48
CA LEU A 2 -1.20 -19.94 -10.69
C LEU A 2 -0.45 -20.46 -11.92
N PHE A 3 -0.41 -21.77 -12.10
CA PHE A 3 0.22 -22.41 -13.25
C PHE A 3 -0.39 -21.95 -14.58
N TYR A 4 -1.71 -21.76 -14.63
CA TYR A 4 -2.42 -21.30 -15.80
C TYR A 4 -1.97 -19.89 -16.23
N PHE A 5 -1.84 -18.97 -15.28
CA PHE A 5 -1.38 -17.60 -15.56
C PHE A 5 0.08 -17.56 -16.04
N VAL A 6 0.93 -18.38 -15.48
CA VAL A 6 2.33 -18.50 -15.90
C VAL A 6 2.42 -18.92 -17.36
N THR A 7 1.56 -19.86 -17.80
CA THR A 7 1.55 -20.36 -19.17
C THR A 7 1.03 -19.35 -20.17
N LEU A 8 -0.02 -18.61 -19.84
CA LEU A 8 -0.68 -17.66 -20.75
C LEU A 8 0.04 -16.33 -20.90
N ARG A 9 0.82 -15.91 -19.91
CA ARG A 9 1.51 -14.61 -19.90
C ARG A 9 0.62 -13.44 -20.33
N PRO A 10 -0.48 -13.16 -19.60
CA PRO A 10 -1.40 -12.10 -19.98
C PRO A 10 -0.75 -10.71 -19.84
N ASP A 11 -1.32 -9.72 -20.55
CA ASP A 11 -0.88 -8.32 -20.47
C ASP A 11 -1.16 -7.69 -19.11
N LEU A 12 -2.17 -8.16 -18.42
CA LEU A 12 -2.53 -7.77 -17.05
C LEU A 12 -2.75 -9.01 -16.22
N LEU A 13 -2.02 -9.11 -15.12
CA LEU A 13 -2.19 -10.19 -14.14
C LEU A 13 -2.84 -9.65 -12.89
N LEU A 14 -3.98 -10.23 -12.52
CA LEU A 14 -4.72 -9.89 -11.30
C LEU A 14 -4.57 -11.02 -10.30
N LEU A 15 -4.04 -10.71 -9.11
CA LEU A 15 -3.87 -11.67 -8.02
C LEU A 15 -4.57 -11.17 -6.76
N ASP A 16 -5.41 -12.02 -6.17
CA ASP A 16 -6.10 -11.74 -4.91
C ASP A 16 -5.59 -12.70 -3.85
N GLU A 17 -4.93 -12.14 -2.83
CA GLU A 17 -4.32 -12.88 -1.72
C GLU A 17 -3.48 -14.08 -2.23
N PRO A 18 -2.49 -13.87 -3.12
CA PRO A 18 -1.80 -14.96 -3.80
C PRO A 18 -0.90 -15.80 -2.88
N THR A 19 -0.52 -15.27 -1.71
CA THR A 19 0.30 -16.01 -0.73
C THR A 19 -0.53 -16.82 0.25
N ASN A 20 -1.85 -16.67 0.20
CA ASN A 20 -2.75 -17.43 1.05
C ASN A 20 -2.62 -18.92 0.73
N MET A 21 -2.46 -19.77 1.75
CA MET A 21 -2.33 -21.21 1.62
C MET A 21 -1.05 -21.69 0.90
N LEU A 22 -0.07 -20.82 0.68
CA LEU A 22 1.23 -21.22 0.15
C LEU A 22 2.25 -21.41 1.27
N ASP A 23 3.15 -22.37 1.11
CA ASP A 23 4.28 -22.52 2.01
C ASP A 23 5.40 -21.49 1.71
N MET A 24 6.41 -21.45 2.57
CA MET A 24 7.49 -20.48 2.47
C MET A 24 8.25 -20.58 1.13
N LYS A 25 8.49 -21.79 0.66
CA LYS A 25 9.21 -22.01 -0.61
C LYS A 25 8.40 -21.52 -1.81
N ALA A 26 7.09 -21.78 -1.79
CA ALA A 26 6.19 -21.35 -2.85
C ALA A 26 6.07 -19.82 -2.88
N ILE A 27 6.03 -19.18 -1.72
CA ILE A 27 6.00 -17.72 -1.62
C ILE A 27 7.27 -17.11 -2.20
N ILE A 28 8.44 -17.62 -1.86
CA ILE A 28 9.72 -17.14 -2.39
C ILE A 28 9.78 -17.30 -3.92
N TRP A 29 9.34 -18.44 -4.41
CA TRP A 29 9.26 -18.67 -5.86
C TRP A 29 8.35 -17.65 -6.54
N LEU A 30 7.17 -17.42 -5.96
CA LEU A 30 6.21 -16.45 -6.50
C LEU A 30 6.76 -15.03 -6.50
N GLU A 31 7.40 -14.60 -5.41
CA GLU A 31 8.05 -13.31 -5.33
C GLU A 31 9.09 -13.11 -6.42
N ASN A 32 9.97 -14.09 -6.62
CA ASN A 32 10.98 -14.04 -7.66
C ASN A 32 10.38 -14.00 -9.06
N TYR A 33 9.34 -14.77 -9.29
CA TYR A 33 8.64 -14.79 -10.58
C TYR A 33 7.97 -13.45 -10.88
N LEU A 34 7.29 -12.86 -9.91
CA LEU A 34 6.56 -11.60 -10.10
C LEU A 34 7.49 -10.40 -10.26
N GLN A 35 8.68 -10.42 -9.67
CA GLN A 35 9.68 -9.37 -9.86
C GLN A 35 10.15 -9.27 -11.31
N THR A 36 10.13 -10.38 -12.02
CA THR A 36 10.52 -10.45 -13.44
C THR A 36 9.32 -10.35 -14.37
N TRP A 37 8.13 -10.12 -13.85
CA TRP A 37 6.91 -10.03 -14.66
C TRP A 37 6.98 -8.84 -15.61
N PRO A 38 6.88 -9.06 -16.94
CA PRO A 38 7.14 -8.01 -17.94
C PRO A 38 5.99 -7.04 -18.16
N THR A 39 4.80 -7.35 -17.67
CA THR A 39 3.59 -6.55 -17.91
C THR A 39 3.01 -6.04 -16.59
N THR A 40 1.81 -5.45 -16.64
CA THR A 40 1.17 -4.87 -15.48
C THR A 40 0.67 -5.96 -14.53
N LEU A 41 0.96 -5.79 -13.25
CA LEU A 41 0.55 -6.68 -12.18
C LEU A 41 -0.26 -5.90 -11.15
N LEU A 42 -1.47 -6.39 -10.84
CA LEU A 42 -2.28 -5.86 -9.76
C LEU A 42 -2.47 -6.94 -8.69
N VAL A 43 -2.01 -6.67 -7.49
CA VAL A 43 -2.05 -7.62 -6.37
C VAL A 43 -2.85 -7.02 -5.22
N VAL A 44 -3.78 -7.79 -4.67
CA VAL A 44 -4.45 -7.48 -3.41
C VAL A 44 -3.92 -8.43 -2.35
N SER A 45 -3.30 -7.90 -1.29
CA SER A 45 -2.70 -8.73 -0.25
C SER A 45 -2.62 -7.99 1.08
N HIS A 46 -2.67 -8.74 2.18
CA HIS A 46 -2.37 -8.28 3.53
C HIS A 46 -0.98 -8.68 3.99
N ASP A 47 -0.24 -9.43 3.18
CA ASP A 47 1.14 -9.85 3.48
C ASP A 47 2.10 -8.71 3.19
N ARG A 48 2.62 -8.10 4.26
CA ARG A 48 3.49 -6.92 4.18
C ARG A 48 4.83 -7.21 3.50
N GLU A 49 5.43 -8.34 3.80
CA GLU A 49 6.71 -8.73 3.20
C GLU A 49 6.56 -8.99 1.70
N PHE A 50 5.48 -9.67 1.32
CA PHE A 50 5.19 -9.94 -0.08
C PHE A 50 4.97 -8.63 -0.86
N LEU A 51 4.17 -7.72 -0.33
CA LEU A 51 3.93 -6.41 -0.96
C LEU A 51 5.22 -5.59 -1.05
N ASN A 52 6.07 -5.62 -0.02
CA ASN A 52 7.33 -4.89 -0.04
C ASN A 52 8.28 -5.42 -1.12
N THR A 53 8.26 -6.71 -1.37
CA THR A 53 9.15 -7.36 -2.33
C THR A 53 8.69 -7.17 -3.79
N VAL A 54 7.40 -7.27 -4.06
CA VAL A 54 6.89 -7.31 -5.45
C VAL A 54 6.30 -6.00 -5.95
N SER A 55 5.91 -5.08 -5.07
CA SER A 55 5.22 -3.86 -5.50
C SER A 55 6.18 -2.71 -5.80
N ASN A 56 5.86 -1.97 -6.85
CA ASN A 56 6.51 -0.70 -7.19
C ASN A 56 5.68 0.48 -6.68
N ASP A 57 4.36 0.34 -6.67
CA ASP A 57 3.41 1.34 -6.22
C ASP A 57 2.37 0.68 -5.32
N ILE A 58 1.89 1.42 -4.34
CA ILE A 58 0.86 0.96 -3.42
C ILE A 58 -0.41 1.80 -3.61
N VAL A 59 -1.55 1.12 -3.68
CA VAL A 59 -2.87 1.75 -3.63
C VAL A 59 -3.54 1.35 -2.32
N HIS A 60 -3.80 2.33 -1.48
CA HIS A 60 -4.42 2.10 -0.17
C HIS A 60 -5.93 2.36 -0.25
N LEU A 61 -6.72 1.35 0.06
CA LEU A 61 -8.17 1.47 0.15
C LEU A 61 -8.55 1.80 1.59
N THR A 62 -9.05 3.01 1.82
CA THR A 62 -9.49 3.47 3.14
C THR A 62 -10.68 4.41 3.01
N ASN A 63 -11.67 4.30 3.92
CA ASN A 63 -12.87 5.14 3.93
C ASN A 63 -13.57 5.22 2.56
N GLN A 64 -13.63 4.10 1.84
CA GLN A 64 -14.23 3.99 0.50
C GLN A 64 -13.51 4.83 -0.57
N LYS A 65 -12.26 5.20 -0.32
CA LYS A 65 -11.43 5.95 -1.26
C LYS A 65 -10.14 5.21 -1.55
N LEU A 66 -9.57 5.44 -2.73
CA LEU A 66 -8.28 4.91 -3.13
C LEU A 66 -7.24 6.02 -3.05
N GLU A 67 -6.16 5.77 -2.33
CA GLU A 67 -5.02 6.69 -2.22
C GLU A 67 -3.79 6.03 -2.82
N ASN A 68 -3.11 6.73 -3.73
CA ASN A 68 -1.94 6.22 -4.43
C ASN A 68 -0.65 6.67 -3.73
N TYR A 69 0.27 5.72 -3.54
CA TYR A 69 1.60 5.98 -2.98
C TYR A 69 2.64 5.35 -3.89
N ARG A 70 3.66 6.11 -4.28
CA ARG A 70 4.78 5.58 -5.05
C ARG A 70 5.75 4.85 -4.14
N GLY A 71 6.34 3.78 -4.67
CA GLY A 71 7.31 2.97 -3.96
C GLY A 71 6.70 1.70 -3.37
N ASN A 72 7.52 0.96 -2.62
CA ASN A 72 7.11 -0.29 -2.00
C ASN A 72 6.28 -0.05 -0.72
N TYR A 73 5.92 -1.14 -0.05
CA TYR A 73 5.13 -1.07 1.17
C TYR A 73 5.82 -0.26 2.28
N GLU A 74 7.14 -0.36 2.37
CA GLU A 74 7.93 0.38 3.36
C GLU A 74 7.81 1.91 3.17
N ASN A 75 7.94 2.38 1.94
CA ASN A 75 7.74 3.78 1.59
C ASN A 75 6.29 4.24 1.85
N PHE A 76 5.33 3.38 1.54
CA PHE A 76 3.92 3.64 1.85
C PHE A 76 3.71 3.90 3.34
N THR A 77 4.26 3.05 4.19
CA THR A 77 4.14 3.18 5.65
C THR A 77 4.72 4.50 6.14
N LYS A 78 5.92 4.86 5.68
CA LYS A 78 6.59 6.12 6.05
C LYS A 78 5.78 7.34 5.61
N THR A 79 5.32 7.36 4.37
CA THR A 79 4.55 8.49 3.81
C THR A 79 3.23 8.65 4.56
N ARG A 80 2.56 7.56 4.87
CA ARG A 80 1.32 7.58 5.65
C ARG A 80 1.52 8.13 7.05
N GLU A 81 2.57 7.73 7.74
CA GLU A 81 2.89 8.25 9.08
C GLU A 81 3.17 9.75 9.06
N GLU A 82 3.94 10.23 8.10
CA GLU A 82 4.21 11.66 7.93
C GLU A 82 2.93 12.45 7.67
N LYS A 83 2.06 11.93 6.81
CA LYS A 83 0.78 12.56 6.50
C LYS A 83 -0.11 12.67 7.73
N LEU A 84 -0.18 11.62 8.54
CA LEU A 84 -0.96 11.63 9.79
C LEU A 84 -0.38 12.61 10.80
N LYS A 85 0.94 12.68 10.95
CA LYS A 85 1.59 13.66 11.83
C LYS A 85 1.32 15.09 11.40
N ASN A 86 1.38 15.37 10.11
CA ASN A 86 1.10 16.70 9.57
C ASN A 86 -0.36 17.10 9.82
N GLN A 87 -1.30 16.21 9.63
CA GLN A 87 -2.71 16.45 9.92
C GLN A 87 -2.93 16.76 11.40
N GLN A 88 -2.27 16.03 12.30
CA GLN A 88 -2.37 16.28 13.72
C GLN A 88 -1.80 17.64 14.11
N ARG A 89 -0.66 18.03 13.56
CA ARG A 89 -0.05 19.34 13.79
C ARG A 89 -0.96 20.48 13.34
N GLU A 90 -1.58 20.35 12.16
CA GLU A 90 -2.53 21.32 11.65
C GLU A 90 -3.75 21.45 12.56
N TYR A 91 -4.26 20.32 13.05
CA TYR A 91 -5.38 20.31 13.96
C TYR A 91 -5.03 21.02 15.28
N GLU A 92 -3.87 20.73 15.86
CA GLU A 92 -3.39 21.36 17.10
C GLU A 92 -3.21 22.88 16.91
N ALA A 93 -2.62 23.29 15.79
CA ALA A 93 -2.45 24.72 15.47
C ALA A 93 -3.79 25.44 15.35
N GLN A 94 -4.79 24.82 14.74
CA GLN A 94 -6.14 25.38 14.66
C GLN A 94 -6.80 25.50 16.03
N GLN A 95 -6.62 24.51 16.90
CA GLN A 95 -7.16 24.56 18.26
C GLN A 95 -6.51 25.68 19.09
N ASP A 96 -5.22 25.86 19.00
CA ASP A 96 -4.52 26.96 19.66
C ASP A 96 -4.99 28.33 19.17
N TYR A 97 -5.16 28.47 17.87
CA TYR A 97 -5.71 29.71 17.29
C TYR A 97 -7.12 30.00 17.81
N ARG A 98 -7.98 29.02 17.87
CA ARG A 98 -9.33 29.18 18.42
C ARG A 98 -9.32 29.62 19.86
N LYS A 99 -8.42 29.08 20.70
CA LYS A 99 -8.26 29.51 22.08
C LYS A 99 -7.87 30.96 22.18
N HIS A 100 -6.94 31.41 21.36
CA HIS A 100 -6.54 32.83 21.33
C HIS A 100 -7.67 33.75 20.89
N VAL A 101 -8.45 33.35 19.92
CA VAL A 101 -9.62 34.13 19.45
C VAL A 101 -10.68 34.22 20.56
N GLN A 102 -10.95 33.15 21.29
CA GLN A 102 -11.89 33.17 22.41
C GLN A 102 -11.45 34.12 23.51
N VAL A 103 -10.16 34.15 23.85
CA VAL A 103 -9.60 35.05 24.88
C VAL A 103 -9.77 36.51 24.46
N ARG A 104 -9.63 36.84 23.18
CA ARG A 104 -9.82 38.20 22.69
C ARG A 104 -11.26 38.69 22.72
N VAL A 105 -12.21 37.80 22.57
CA VAL A 105 -13.66 38.12 22.59
C VAL A 105 -14.15 38.33 24.02
N LEU A 106 -13.54 37.69 25.00
CA LEU A 106 -13.87 37.85 26.39
C LEU A 106 -13.25 39.12 26.98
#